data_e443d38245447e18e7c24172bc4eb693
#
_entry.id   e443d38245447e18e7c24172bc4eb693
#
_cell.length_a   1.000
_cell.length_b   1.000
_cell.length_c   1.000
_cell.angle_alpha   90.00
_cell.angle_beta   90.00
_cell.angle_gamma   90.00
#
_symmetry.space_group_name_H-M   'P 1'
#
loop_
_entity.id
_entity.type
_entity.pdbx_description
1 polymer ?
#
loop_
_entity_poly.entity_id
_entity_poly.type
_entity_poly.pdbx_seq_one_letter_code
_entity_poly.pdbx_strand_id
1 'polypeptide(L)'
;IKIAKAFTKRSGVICFTGAFHGRTNLTMALTAKKVYAVGMGPFPAGIYRAPYPYLYRAPKGYTEAEAIQYYIDELQRIFDEGAPASEIACMIVEPFQGEGGFIPAPIEWVKAVRKICDDNGILMIADEVQCGNCRTGRYYASEYWAEAGAAPDIITTAKSLGAGLPISAITARAEVMDAAPAGT
;
A
#
# COMPACT_ATOMS: atom_id res chain seq x y z
N ILE A 1 -4.62 -0.02 -8.77
CA ILE A 1 -4.01 1.28 -9.19
C ILE A 1 -4.84 1.94 -10.29
N LYS A 2 -5.22 1.25 -11.37
CA LYS A 2 -6.04 1.86 -12.46
C LYS A 2 -7.33 2.48 -11.93
N ILE A 3 -8.05 1.75 -11.07
CA ILE A 3 -9.29 2.20 -10.46
C ILE A 3 -9.05 3.45 -9.60
N ALA A 4 -8.01 3.45 -8.76
CA ALA A 4 -7.67 4.59 -7.94
C ALA A 4 -7.37 5.85 -8.78
N LYS A 5 -6.58 5.71 -9.86
CA LYS A 5 -6.31 6.80 -10.80
C LYS A 5 -7.57 7.27 -11.53
N ALA A 6 -8.45 6.34 -11.91
CA ALA A 6 -9.72 6.68 -12.58
C ALA A 6 -10.65 7.47 -11.64
N PHE A 7 -10.72 7.08 -10.36
CA PHE A 7 -11.54 7.74 -9.36
C PHE A 7 -11.01 9.13 -8.99
N THR A 8 -9.73 9.22 -8.63
CA THR A 8 -9.13 10.47 -8.14
C THR A 8 -8.75 11.45 -9.23
N LYS A 9 -8.62 11.00 -10.49
CA LYS A 9 -8.05 11.74 -11.64
C LYS A 9 -6.61 12.20 -11.41
N ARG A 10 -5.88 11.49 -10.54
CA ARG A 10 -4.48 11.75 -10.18
C ARG A 10 -3.57 10.63 -10.69
N SER A 11 -2.27 10.88 -10.84
CA SER A 11 -1.34 9.91 -11.44
C SER A 11 -0.34 9.31 -10.46
N GLY A 12 0.00 10.02 -9.38
CA GLY A 12 1.01 9.61 -8.40
C GLY A 12 0.58 8.42 -7.56
N VAL A 13 1.54 7.58 -7.19
CA VAL A 13 1.32 6.43 -6.31
C VAL A 13 2.43 6.39 -5.27
N ILE A 14 2.07 6.28 -4.01
CA ILE A 14 3.02 6.01 -2.92
C ILE A 14 3.03 4.52 -2.62
N CYS A 15 4.23 3.95 -2.54
CA CYS A 15 4.49 2.58 -2.07
C CYS A 15 5.60 2.60 -1.01
N PHE A 16 5.95 1.45 -0.46
CA PHE A 16 6.85 1.39 0.69
C PHE A 16 8.08 0.52 0.44
N THR A 17 9.16 0.77 1.20
CA THR A 17 10.34 -0.08 1.17
C THR A 17 10.00 -1.51 1.60
N GLY A 18 10.70 -2.51 1.06
CA GLY A 18 10.44 -3.92 1.36
C GLY A 18 9.22 -4.52 0.66
N ALA A 19 8.35 -3.69 0.05
CA ALA A 19 7.10 -4.15 -0.55
C ALA A 19 7.27 -5.04 -1.77
N PHE A 20 6.31 -5.93 -1.98
CA PHE A 20 6.15 -6.72 -3.20
C PHE A 20 4.71 -6.64 -3.71
N HIS A 21 4.52 -5.98 -4.85
CA HIS A 21 3.19 -5.77 -5.44
C HIS A 21 3.02 -6.44 -6.82
N GLY A 22 3.98 -7.26 -7.24
CA GLY A 22 3.91 -7.99 -8.50
C GLY A 22 5.07 -7.74 -9.46
N ARG A 23 4.94 -8.29 -10.68
CA ARG A 23 6.00 -8.32 -11.71
C ARG A 23 5.56 -7.80 -13.08
N THR A 24 4.40 -7.17 -13.20
CA THR A 24 4.04 -6.40 -14.39
C THR A 24 4.77 -5.06 -14.37
N ASN A 25 4.84 -4.35 -15.47
CA ASN A 25 5.64 -3.13 -15.59
C ASN A 25 5.36 -2.11 -14.44
N LEU A 26 4.09 -1.80 -14.18
CA LEU A 26 3.71 -0.88 -13.11
C LEU A 26 3.97 -1.49 -11.72
N THR A 27 3.55 -2.74 -11.48
CA THR A 27 3.71 -3.35 -10.16
C THR A 27 5.16 -3.67 -9.82
N MET A 28 6.00 -3.89 -10.84
CA MET A 28 7.45 -4.03 -10.66
C MET A 28 8.09 -2.71 -10.21
N ALA A 29 7.60 -1.56 -10.72
CA ALA A 29 8.02 -0.24 -10.24
C ALA A 29 7.63 0.00 -8.77
N LEU A 30 6.51 -0.58 -8.31
CA LEU A 30 6.05 -0.51 -6.91
C LEU A 30 6.80 -1.50 -6.01
N THR A 31 7.33 -2.59 -6.55
CA THR A 31 8.07 -3.62 -5.80
C THR A 31 9.47 -3.13 -5.43
N ALA A 32 9.90 -3.38 -4.19
CA ALA A 32 11.16 -2.84 -3.67
C ALA A 32 12.40 -3.65 -4.02
N LYS A 33 12.27 -4.92 -4.42
CA LYS A 33 13.40 -5.80 -4.70
C LYS A 33 14.01 -5.53 -6.09
N LYS A 34 15.21 -4.99 -6.14
CA LYS A 34 15.93 -4.66 -7.38
C LYS A 34 16.10 -5.84 -8.33
N VAL A 35 16.27 -7.06 -7.82
CA VAL A 35 16.49 -8.27 -8.62
C VAL A 35 15.36 -8.53 -9.61
N TYR A 36 14.14 -8.10 -9.32
CA TYR A 36 13.00 -8.25 -10.23
C TYR A 36 12.93 -7.16 -11.32
N ALA A 37 13.62 -6.05 -11.11
CA ALA A 37 13.54 -4.87 -11.96
C ALA A 37 14.75 -4.69 -12.89
N VAL A 38 15.86 -5.39 -12.62
CA VAL A 38 17.10 -5.24 -13.44
C VAL A 38 16.84 -5.65 -14.88
N GLY A 39 17.08 -4.72 -15.81
CA GLY A 39 16.92 -4.93 -17.24
C GLY A 39 15.47 -4.86 -17.75
N MET A 40 14.49 -4.55 -16.89
CA MET A 40 13.06 -4.55 -17.25
C MET A 40 12.46 -3.15 -17.46
N GLY A 41 13.28 -2.09 -17.34
CA GLY A 41 12.81 -0.72 -17.59
C GLY A 41 12.68 -0.36 -19.07
N PRO A 42 12.16 0.84 -19.38
CA PRO A 42 11.81 1.90 -18.44
C PRO A 42 10.51 1.63 -17.66
N PHE A 43 10.44 2.15 -16.43
CA PHE A 43 9.26 2.04 -15.58
C PHE A 43 8.39 3.31 -15.65
N PRO A 44 7.08 3.21 -15.32
CA PRO A 44 6.21 4.37 -15.23
C PRO A 44 6.72 5.40 -14.22
N ALA A 45 6.60 6.69 -14.54
CA ALA A 45 6.86 7.80 -13.63
C ALA A 45 5.73 7.95 -12.58
N GLY A 46 5.96 8.82 -11.59
CA GLY A 46 4.98 9.14 -10.56
C GLY A 46 4.87 8.07 -9.46
N ILE A 47 5.93 7.29 -9.26
CA ILE A 47 6.04 6.32 -8.16
C ILE A 47 6.96 6.91 -7.09
N TYR A 48 6.43 7.07 -5.90
CA TYR A 48 7.13 7.59 -4.72
C TYR A 48 7.24 6.49 -3.67
N ARG A 49 8.35 6.44 -2.96
CA ARG A 49 8.63 5.34 -2.03
C ARG A 49 9.01 5.87 -0.66
N ALA A 50 8.16 5.61 0.34
CA ALA A 50 8.44 5.87 1.75
C ALA A 50 9.05 4.64 2.44
N PRO A 51 9.76 4.81 3.56
CA PRO A 51 10.12 3.70 4.42
C PRO A 51 8.86 3.01 5.00
N TYR A 52 8.87 1.66 5.02
CA TYR A 52 7.86 0.89 5.75
C TYR A 52 8.21 0.86 7.24
N PRO A 53 7.22 0.92 8.15
CA PRO A 53 7.48 1.02 9.61
C PRO A 53 7.99 -0.30 10.19
N TYR A 54 9.26 -0.60 9.96
CA TYR A 54 9.93 -1.78 10.52
C TYR A 54 10.55 -1.42 11.88
N LEU A 55 9.77 -1.54 12.95
CA LEU A 55 10.17 -1.09 14.29
C LEU A 55 11.45 -1.77 14.80
N TYR A 56 11.66 -3.06 14.51
CA TYR A 56 12.89 -3.76 14.86
C TYR A 56 14.16 -3.11 14.27
N ARG A 57 14.05 -2.39 13.14
CA ARG A 57 15.14 -1.70 12.45
C ARG A 57 15.00 -0.18 12.50
N ALA A 58 14.19 0.33 13.41
CA ALA A 58 14.10 1.75 13.65
C ALA A 58 15.44 2.34 14.12
N PRO A 59 15.66 3.67 14.00
CA PRO A 59 16.87 4.29 14.49
C PRO A 59 17.14 3.93 15.96
N LYS A 60 18.42 3.71 16.27
CA LYS A 60 18.84 3.29 17.61
C LYS A 60 18.46 4.33 18.65
N GLY A 61 17.93 3.86 19.77
CA GLY A 61 17.55 4.70 20.90
C GLY A 61 16.12 5.24 20.87
N TYR A 62 15.39 5.03 19.78
CA TYR A 62 13.98 5.43 19.73
C TYR A 62 13.11 4.47 20.53
N THR A 63 12.15 5.03 21.26
CA THR A 63 10.98 4.31 21.76
C THR A 63 10.10 3.90 20.57
N GLU A 64 9.14 3.01 20.80
CA GLU A 64 8.19 2.61 19.75
C GLU A 64 7.42 3.81 19.19
N ALA A 65 6.95 4.71 20.05
CA ALA A 65 6.23 5.91 19.63
C ALA A 65 7.09 6.85 18.78
N GLU A 66 8.34 7.08 19.17
CA GLU A 66 9.29 7.89 18.39
C GLU A 66 9.62 7.22 17.03
N ALA A 67 9.74 5.90 17.03
CA ALA A 67 9.95 5.16 15.77
C ALA A 67 8.75 5.27 14.83
N ILE A 68 7.52 5.16 15.34
CA ILE A 68 6.31 5.35 14.57
C ILE A 68 6.25 6.77 14.01
N GLN A 69 6.52 7.78 14.84
CA GLN A 69 6.53 9.17 14.40
C GLN A 69 7.58 9.41 13.31
N TYR A 70 8.78 8.87 13.46
CA TYR A 70 9.82 8.92 12.42
C TYR A 70 9.32 8.40 11.06
N TYR A 71 8.61 7.27 11.02
CA TYR A 71 8.07 6.73 9.77
C TYR A 71 6.90 7.56 9.21
N ILE A 72 6.16 8.26 10.06
CA ILE A 72 5.13 9.22 9.63
C ILE A 72 5.80 10.44 9.00
N ASP A 73 6.83 10.98 9.62
CA ASP A 73 7.58 12.13 9.12
C ASP A 73 8.27 11.82 7.77
N GLU A 74 8.83 10.62 7.61
CA GLU A 74 9.40 10.17 6.34
C GLU A 74 8.33 10.04 5.23
N LEU A 75 7.10 9.65 5.58
CA LEU A 75 5.99 9.67 4.63
C LEU A 75 5.60 11.11 4.27
N GLN A 76 5.52 12.01 5.26
CA GLN A 76 5.20 13.43 5.05
C GLN A 76 6.23 14.09 4.13
N ARG A 77 7.51 13.74 4.25
CA ARG A 77 8.59 14.26 3.39
C ARG A 77 8.34 14.04 1.89
N ILE A 78 7.59 12.99 1.50
CA ILE A 78 7.22 12.78 0.09
C ILE A 78 6.37 13.95 -0.41
N PHE A 79 5.48 14.48 0.40
CA PHE A 79 4.64 15.63 0.00
C PHE A 79 5.43 16.94 -0.01
N ASP A 80 6.43 17.06 0.84
CA ASP A 80 7.25 18.26 0.95
C ASP A 80 8.30 18.34 -0.17
N GLU A 81 8.90 17.20 -0.56
CA GLU A 81 10.05 17.16 -1.46
C GLU A 81 9.80 16.43 -2.78
N GLY A 82 8.81 15.54 -2.84
CA GLY A 82 8.57 14.65 -3.98
C GLY A 82 7.43 15.08 -4.89
N ALA A 83 6.22 15.11 -4.37
CA ALA A 83 5.02 15.47 -5.11
C ALA A 83 3.93 15.98 -4.17
N PRO A 84 3.19 17.04 -4.56
CA PRO A 84 2.09 17.51 -3.74
C PRO A 84 1.01 16.43 -3.58
N ALA A 85 0.37 16.39 -2.42
CA ALA A 85 -0.68 15.41 -2.13
C ALA A 85 -1.83 15.42 -3.17
N SER A 86 -2.07 16.56 -3.80
CA SER A 86 -3.07 16.73 -4.85
C SER A 86 -2.78 15.94 -6.14
N GLU A 87 -1.55 15.45 -6.34
CA GLU A 87 -1.17 14.61 -7.46
C GLU A 87 -1.18 13.11 -7.12
N ILE A 88 -1.29 12.75 -5.85
CA ILE A 88 -1.27 11.36 -5.40
C ILE A 88 -2.67 10.74 -5.48
N ALA A 89 -2.80 9.69 -6.27
CA ALA A 89 -4.03 8.91 -6.43
C ALA A 89 -4.26 7.95 -5.25
N CYS A 90 -3.22 7.26 -4.84
CA CYS A 90 -3.32 6.24 -3.81
C CYS A 90 -1.99 5.93 -3.12
N MET A 91 -2.10 5.35 -1.92
CA MET A 91 -1.03 4.65 -1.22
C MET A 91 -1.33 3.16 -1.20
N ILE A 92 -0.37 2.32 -1.58
CA ILE A 92 -0.52 0.87 -1.53
C ILE A 92 0.36 0.29 -0.43
N VAL A 93 -0.25 -0.47 0.46
CA VAL A 93 0.38 -1.01 1.68
C VAL A 93 0.02 -2.48 1.82
N GLU A 94 1.00 -3.33 2.08
CA GLU A 94 0.73 -4.68 2.60
C GLU A 94 0.42 -4.56 4.10
N PRO A 95 -0.74 -5.00 4.62
CA PRO A 95 -1.00 -5.01 6.06
C PRO A 95 0.05 -5.77 6.85
N PHE A 96 0.61 -6.78 6.19
CA PHE A 96 1.68 -7.61 6.68
C PHE A 96 2.63 -7.87 5.51
N GLN A 97 3.80 -7.22 5.49
CA GLN A 97 4.76 -7.43 4.42
C GLN A 97 5.22 -8.89 4.40
N GLY A 98 4.93 -9.61 3.31
CA GLY A 98 5.37 -10.98 3.15
C GLY A 98 6.85 -11.06 2.73
N GLU A 99 7.13 -10.63 1.52
CA GLU A 99 8.47 -10.66 0.92
C GLU A 99 9.47 -9.72 1.62
N GLY A 100 8.98 -8.71 2.33
CA GLY A 100 9.78 -7.80 3.14
C GLY A 100 10.33 -8.42 4.42
N GLY A 101 9.76 -9.54 4.91
CA GLY A 101 10.23 -10.26 6.09
C GLY A 101 9.17 -10.57 7.14
N PHE A 102 7.91 -10.71 6.77
CA PHE A 102 6.77 -10.94 7.66
C PHE A 102 6.61 -9.83 8.72
N ILE A 103 6.53 -8.60 8.24
CA ILE A 103 6.54 -7.39 9.08
C ILE A 103 5.11 -6.82 9.14
N PRO A 104 4.45 -6.80 10.32
CA PRO A 104 3.16 -6.14 10.48
C PRO A 104 3.29 -4.62 10.45
N ALA A 105 2.31 -3.93 9.86
CA ALA A 105 2.20 -2.49 9.99
C ALA A 105 1.68 -2.13 11.40
N PRO A 106 2.38 -1.28 12.18
CA PRO A 106 1.89 -0.84 13.48
C PRO A 106 0.57 -0.08 13.34
N ILE A 107 -0.39 -0.37 14.19
CA ILE A 107 -1.75 0.21 14.11
C ILE A 107 -1.73 1.74 14.18
N GLU A 108 -0.92 2.32 15.06
CA GLU A 108 -0.85 3.78 15.19
C GLU A 108 -0.29 4.45 13.93
N TRP A 109 0.67 3.80 13.24
CA TRP A 109 1.13 4.28 11.94
C TRP A 109 0.03 4.18 10.89
N VAL A 110 -0.71 3.07 10.85
CA VAL A 110 -1.81 2.87 9.89
C VAL A 110 -2.91 3.93 10.09
N LYS A 111 -3.26 4.26 11.34
CA LYS A 111 -4.20 5.34 11.66
C LYS A 111 -3.73 6.69 11.12
N ALA A 112 -2.44 6.99 11.24
CA ALA A 112 -1.86 8.20 10.70
C ALA A 112 -1.91 8.21 9.15
N VAL A 113 -1.58 7.07 8.50
CA VAL A 113 -1.71 6.93 7.04
C VAL A 113 -3.15 7.12 6.59
N ARG A 114 -4.13 6.52 7.30
CA ARG A 114 -5.56 6.71 6.99
C ARG A 114 -5.94 8.18 7.07
N LYS A 115 -5.54 8.85 8.16
CA LYS A 115 -5.81 10.27 8.32
C LYS A 115 -5.21 11.12 7.20
N ILE A 116 -3.96 10.87 6.82
CA ILE A 116 -3.32 11.55 5.68
C ILE A 116 -4.11 11.31 4.38
N CYS A 117 -4.55 10.08 4.15
CA CYS A 117 -5.37 9.75 2.98
C CYS A 117 -6.70 10.51 2.98
N ASP A 118 -7.41 10.53 4.11
CA ASP A 118 -8.70 11.22 4.25
C ASP A 118 -8.56 12.73 4.06
N ASP A 119 -7.59 13.35 4.73
CA ASP A 119 -7.36 14.80 4.66
C ASP A 119 -7.03 15.27 3.22
N ASN A 120 -6.48 14.40 2.39
CA ASN A 120 -5.99 14.74 1.05
C ASN A 120 -6.78 14.09 -0.10
N GLY A 121 -7.81 13.30 0.19
CA GLY A 121 -8.57 12.57 -0.83
C GLY A 121 -7.72 11.55 -1.60
N ILE A 122 -6.78 10.91 -0.92
CA ILE A 122 -5.92 9.84 -1.43
C ILE A 122 -6.57 8.51 -1.07
N LEU A 123 -6.61 7.54 -2.00
CA LEU A 123 -7.15 6.22 -1.69
C LEU A 123 -6.10 5.33 -1.02
N MET A 124 -6.49 4.65 0.05
CA MET A 124 -5.66 3.67 0.74
C MET A 124 -5.97 2.26 0.20
N ILE A 125 -4.96 1.58 -0.34
CA ILE A 125 -5.06 0.23 -0.89
C ILE A 125 -4.36 -0.74 0.05
N ALA A 126 -5.10 -1.73 0.56
CA ALA A 126 -4.52 -2.87 1.26
C ALA A 126 -4.18 -3.98 0.26
N ASP A 127 -2.91 -4.31 0.13
CA ASP A 127 -2.45 -5.46 -0.64
C ASP A 127 -2.51 -6.72 0.24
N GLU A 128 -3.61 -7.43 0.13
CA GLU A 128 -3.91 -8.67 0.87
C GLU A 128 -3.57 -9.93 0.07
N VAL A 129 -2.83 -9.78 -1.02
CA VAL A 129 -2.47 -10.93 -1.88
C VAL A 129 -1.76 -12.03 -1.11
N GLN A 130 -0.95 -11.68 -0.11
CA GLN A 130 -0.23 -12.66 0.71
C GLN A 130 -0.80 -12.81 2.12
N CYS A 131 -1.24 -11.74 2.76
CA CYS A 131 -1.70 -11.76 4.14
C CYS A 131 -3.20 -12.02 4.32
N GLY A 132 -3.98 -11.93 3.25
CA GLY A 132 -5.41 -12.21 3.26
C GLY A 132 -5.77 -13.70 3.34
N ASN A 133 -7.05 -13.98 3.28
CA ASN A 133 -7.60 -15.33 3.29
C ASN A 133 -7.16 -16.15 4.51
N CYS A 134 -7.39 -15.60 5.70
CA CYS A 134 -7.15 -16.20 7.02
C CYS A 134 -5.67 -16.41 7.41
N ARG A 135 -4.70 -15.86 6.67
CA ARG A 135 -3.26 -16.04 6.97
C ARG A 135 -2.83 -15.40 8.29
N THR A 136 -3.54 -14.37 8.75
CA THR A 136 -3.22 -13.61 9.97
C THR A 136 -4.24 -13.81 11.09
N GLY A 137 -5.15 -14.78 10.95
CA GLY A 137 -6.20 -15.07 11.93
C GLY A 137 -7.52 -14.33 11.67
N ARG A 138 -7.55 -13.41 10.71
CA ARG A 138 -8.75 -12.76 10.16
C ARG A 138 -8.88 -13.09 8.68
N TYR A 139 -10.07 -12.97 8.11
CA TYR A 139 -10.24 -13.18 6.66
C TYR A 139 -9.39 -12.22 5.86
N TYR A 140 -9.39 -10.94 6.23
CA TYR A 140 -8.42 -9.95 5.78
C TYR A 140 -7.59 -9.44 6.95
N ALA A 141 -6.29 -9.28 6.77
CA ALA A 141 -5.42 -8.68 7.78
C ALA A 141 -5.81 -7.22 8.06
N SER A 142 -6.34 -6.51 7.06
CA SER A 142 -6.86 -5.15 7.21
C SER A 142 -8.13 -5.04 8.07
N GLU A 143 -8.73 -6.15 8.52
CA GLU A 143 -9.78 -6.10 9.55
C GLU A 143 -9.25 -5.54 10.88
N TYR A 144 -7.98 -5.83 11.22
CA TYR A 144 -7.34 -5.20 12.38
C TYR A 144 -7.23 -3.68 12.23
N TRP A 145 -7.05 -3.18 11.01
CA TRP A 145 -7.05 -1.76 10.70
C TRP A 145 -8.45 -1.16 10.82
N ALA A 146 -9.45 -1.87 10.28
CA ALA A 146 -10.85 -1.44 10.34
C ALA A 146 -11.37 -1.34 11.77
N GLU A 147 -11.02 -2.29 12.65
CA GLU A 147 -11.32 -2.26 14.08
C GLU A 147 -10.71 -1.02 14.76
N ALA A 148 -9.57 -0.53 14.27
CA ALA A 148 -8.91 0.68 14.75
C ALA A 148 -9.38 1.97 14.05
N GLY A 149 -10.41 1.90 13.20
CA GLY A 149 -10.95 3.05 12.46
C GLY A 149 -10.14 3.42 11.22
N ALA A 150 -9.29 2.53 10.71
CA ALA A 150 -8.42 2.79 9.57
C ALA A 150 -8.67 1.82 8.40
N ALA A 151 -9.93 1.56 8.06
CA ALA A 151 -10.30 0.68 6.95
C ALA A 151 -9.73 1.18 5.61
N PRO A 152 -9.20 0.30 4.75
CA PRO A 152 -8.75 0.67 3.42
C PRO A 152 -9.92 0.97 2.48
N ASP A 153 -9.68 1.74 1.44
CA ASP A 153 -10.66 2.02 0.38
C ASP A 153 -10.75 0.90 -0.64
N ILE A 154 -9.61 0.23 -0.91
CA ILE A 154 -9.49 -0.85 -1.88
C ILE A 154 -8.71 -2.00 -1.23
N ILE A 155 -9.18 -3.23 -1.45
CA ILE A 155 -8.47 -4.45 -1.07
C ILE A 155 -8.13 -5.24 -2.34
N THR A 156 -6.89 -5.71 -2.47
CA THR A 156 -6.49 -6.65 -3.51
C THR A 156 -6.21 -8.01 -2.89
N THR A 157 -6.70 -9.08 -3.49
CA THR A 157 -6.52 -10.45 -2.97
C THR A 157 -6.26 -11.44 -4.11
N ALA A 158 -5.48 -12.48 -3.81
CA ALA A 158 -5.14 -13.56 -4.73
C ALA A 158 -4.59 -14.78 -3.95
N LYS A 159 -3.62 -15.49 -4.50
CA LYS A 159 -2.94 -16.66 -3.87
C LYS A 159 -3.93 -17.64 -3.25
N SER A 160 -4.07 -17.65 -1.92
CA SER A 160 -4.97 -18.57 -1.21
C SER A 160 -6.45 -18.41 -1.56
N LEU A 161 -6.87 -17.29 -2.14
CA LEU A 161 -8.23 -17.11 -2.67
C LEU A 161 -8.61 -18.20 -3.67
N GLY A 162 -7.68 -18.60 -4.53
CA GLY A 162 -7.91 -19.59 -5.58
C GLY A 162 -7.71 -21.05 -5.14
N ALA A 163 -7.25 -21.29 -3.90
CA ALA A 163 -6.96 -22.64 -3.39
C ALA A 163 -6.14 -23.52 -4.36
N GLY A 164 -5.16 -22.89 -5.04
CA GLY A 164 -4.31 -23.54 -6.06
C GLY A 164 -4.61 -23.14 -7.50
N LEU A 165 -5.73 -22.48 -7.76
CA LEU A 165 -6.05 -21.92 -9.07
C LEU A 165 -5.60 -20.44 -9.18
N PRO A 166 -5.22 -19.95 -10.39
CA PRO A 166 -4.79 -18.59 -10.62
C PRO A 166 -5.99 -17.64 -10.68
N ILE A 167 -6.47 -17.21 -9.52
CA ILE A 167 -7.56 -16.22 -9.39
C ILE A 167 -7.09 -15.03 -8.55
N SER A 168 -7.58 -13.86 -8.87
CA SER A 168 -7.41 -12.64 -8.09
C SER A 168 -8.68 -11.81 -8.09
N ALA A 169 -8.85 -10.97 -7.09
CA ALA A 169 -9.99 -10.09 -6.97
C ALA A 169 -9.56 -8.72 -6.43
N ILE A 170 -10.42 -7.73 -6.71
CA ILE A 170 -10.35 -6.39 -6.15
C ILE A 170 -11.71 -6.12 -5.51
N THR A 171 -11.70 -5.60 -4.30
CA THR A 171 -12.89 -5.19 -3.57
C THR A 171 -12.74 -3.74 -3.14
N ALA A 172 -13.76 -2.92 -3.38
CA ALA A 172 -13.83 -1.54 -2.94
C ALA A 172 -15.29 -1.10 -2.82
N ARG A 173 -15.52 0.12 -2.31
CA ARG A 173 -16.86 0.73 -2.35
C ARG A 173 -17.33 0.86 -3.81
N ALA A 174 -18.65 0.74 -4.04
CA ALA A 174 -19.23 0.78 -5.38
C ALA A 174 -18.79 2.02 -6.17
N GLU A 175 -18.85 3.19 -5.55
CA GLU A 175 -18.48 4.47 -6.16
C GLU A 175 -17.00 4.50 -6.67
N VAL A 176 -16.11 3.80 -5.97
CA VAL A 176 -14.70 3.67 -6.37
C VAL A 176 -14.57 2.69 -7.53
N MET A 177 -15.28 1.55 -7.47
CA MET A 177 -15.26 0.54 -8.53
C MET A 177 -15.86 1.05 -9.83
N ASP A 178 -16.96 1.79 -9.75
CA ASP A 178 -17.70 2.31 -10.91
C ASP A 178 -16.97 3.48 -11.60
N ALA A 179 -15.92 4.02 -11.01
CA ALA A 179 -15.09 5.06 -11.63
C ALA A 179 -14.28 4.58 -12.82
N ALA A 180 -14.05 3.26 -12.94
CA ALA A 180 -13.36 2.69 -14.10
C ALA A 180 -14.36 2.50 -15.25
N PRO A 181 -14.13 3.10 -16.44
CA PRO A 181 -15.02 2.91 -17.59
C PRO A 181 -15.11 1.44 -18.00
N ALA A 182 -16.26 1.04 -18.55
CA ALA A 182 -16.42 -0.30 -19.11
C ALA A 182 -15.37 -0.56 -20.20
N GLY A 183 -14.77 -1.75 -20.20
CA GLY A 183 -13.71 -2.13 -21.15
C GLY A 183 -12.30 -1.68 -20.75
N THR A 184 -12.12 -1.20 -19.53
CA THR A 184 -10.80 -0.74 -19.02
C THR A 184 -9.95 -1.91 -18.54
#